data_22d185ade89a6318f7a434a85ec9563f
#
_entry.id   22d185ade89a6318f7a434a85ec9563f
#
_cell.length_a   1.000
_cell.length_b   1.000
_cell.length_c   1.000
_cell.angle_alpha   90.00
_cell.angle_beta   90.00
_cell.angle_gamma   90.00
#
_symmetry.space_group_name_H-M   'P 1'
#
loop_
_entity.id
_entity.type
_entity.pdbx_description
1 polymer ?
#
loop_
_entity_poly.entity_id
_entity_poly.type
_entity_poly.pdbx_seq_one_letter_code
_entity_poly.pdbx_strand_id
1 'polypeptide(L)'
;MMNRIDELTLEKEKAQKKSEQNQNECKAIMKNIEENMNEITKNISNIFADFAEAFMKLPCYLTFEKTINSKIKIFIPVIDDKIRYDQEALSESQRFFVDYSFRMSILSYFYECPSFYICETPDSSLDISYEENAADIFMKYLTNPNVLILTSNLNNSTFIKSVLNKAKKKKVLNLLKYGKVSLVQRNHEMLNMLSREIEEMCNE
;
A
#
# COMPACT_ATOMS: atom_id res chain seq x y z
N MET A 1 -13.20 9.51 68.26
CA MET A 1 -12.02 9.63 67.40
C MET A 1 -11.61 8.28 66.78
N MET A 2 -11.60 7.16 67.51
CA MET A 2 -11.26 5.83 66.95
C MET A 2 -12.13 5.46 65.73
N ASN A 3 -13.44 5.60 65.78
CA ASN A 3 -14.34 5.23 64.69
C ASN A 3 -14.04 5.96 63.36
N ARG A 4 -13.55 7.19 63.39
CA ARG A 4 -13.22 7.94 62.18
C ARG A 4 -11.94 7.49 61.47
N ILE A 5 -10.96 7.03 62.27
CA ILE A 5 -9.69 6.45 61.76
C ILE A 5 -9.97 5.11 61.07
N ASP A 6 -10.82 4.30 61.71
CA ASP A 6 -11.18 2.98 61.16
C ASP A 6 -11.97 3.10 59.86
N GLU A 7 -12.90 4.06 59.77
CA GLU A 7 -13.63 4.39 58.53
C GLU A 7 -12.67 4.79 57.39
N LEU A 8 -11.77 5.75 57.66
CA LEU A 8 -10.81 6.22 56.68
C LEU A 8 -9.82 5.11 56.23
N THR A 9 -9.47 4.24 57.16
CA THR A 9 -8.63 3.08 56.82
C THR A 9 -9.35 2.11 55.87
N LEU A 10 -10.62 1.84 56.16
CA LEU A 10 -11.44 0.99 55.29
C LEU A 10 -11.66 1.59 53.90
N GLU A 11 -11.91 2.91 53.84
CA GLU A 11 -12.04 3.63 52.55
C GLU A 11 -10.74 3.59 51.78
N LYS A 12 -9.60 3.78 52.40
CA LYS A 12 -8.28 3.67 51.81
C LYS A 12 -8.05 2.27 51.20
N GLU A 13 -8.33 1.21 51.95
CA GLU A 13 -8.20 -0.16 51.48
C GLU A 13 -9.10 -0.46 50.28
N LYS A 14 -10.36 0.02 50.31
CA LYS A 14 -11.29 -0.11 49.17
C LYS A 14 -10.76 0.61 47.93
N ALA A 15 -10.30 1.87 48.11
CA ALA A 15 -9.73 2.66 47.00
C ALA A 15 -8.47 1.99 46.42
N GLN A 16 -7.60 1.43 47.28
CA GLN A 16 -6.40 0.73 46.85
C GLN A 16 -6.74 -0.53 46.05
N LYS A 17 -7.66 -1.36 46.55
CA LYS A 17 -8.13 -2.56 45.80
C LYS A 17 -8.72 -2.21 44.47
N LYS A 18 -9.54 -1.14 44.39
CA LYS A 18 -10.11 -0.66 43.13
C LYS A 18 -9.04 -0.15 42.17
N SER A 19 -8.01 0.53 42.67
CA SER A 19 -6.87 0.99 41.88
C SER A 19 -6.08 -0.20 41.32
N GLU A 20 -5.79 -1.21 42.10
CA GLU A 20 -5.11 -2.43 41.69
C GLU A 20 -5.92 -3.19 40.62
N GLN A 21 -7.24 -3.31 40.81
CA GLN A 21 -8.13 -3.92 39.83
C GLN A 21 -8.11 -3.16 38.50
N ASN A 22 -8.27 -1.84 38.51
CA ASN A 22 -8.22 -1.01 37.32
C ASN A 22 -6.87 -1.10 36.60
N GLN A 23 -5.76 -1.18 37.36
CA GLN A 23 -4.43 -1.37 36.76
C GLN A 23 -4.29 -2.74 36.07
N ASN A 24 -4.84 -3.79 36.67
CA ASN A 24 -4.82 -5.12 36.07
C ASN A 24 -5.68 -5.20 34.82
N GLU A 25 -6.86 -4.60 34.84
CA GLU A 25 -7.73 -4.50 33.66
C GLU A 25 -7.04 -3.69 32.55
N CYS A 26 -6.41 -2.57 32.86
CA CYS A 26 -5.66 -1.78 31.88
C CYS A 26 -4.52 -2.57 31.26
N LYS A 27 -3.75 -3.33 32.07
CA LYS A 27 -2.69 -4.20 31.55
C LYS A 27 -3.22 -5.29 30.62
N ALA A 28 -4.36 -5.90 30.97
CA ALA A 28 -5.00 -6.93 30.15
C ALA A 28 -5.48 -6.35 28.79
N ILE A 29 -6.09 -5.18 28.81
CA ILE A 29 -6.52 -4.47 27.59
C ILE A 29 -5.32 -4.12 26.72
N MET A 30 -4.25 -3.57 27.31
CA MET A 30 -3.03 -3.22 26.57
C MET A 30 -2.37 -4.43 25.92
N LYS A 31 -2.34 -5.57 26.62
CA LYS A 31 -1.83 -6.82 26.07
C LYS A 31 -2.65 -7.31 24.89
N ASN A 32 -3.98 -7.27 25.01
CA ASN A 32 -4.89 -7.67 23.94
C ASN A 32 -4.75 -6.75 22.70
N ILE A 33 -4.61 -5.44 22.90
CA ILE A 33 -4.33 -4.50 21.82
C ILE A 33 -3.00 -4.84 21.13
N GLU A 34 -1.97 -5.17 21.89
CA GLU A 34 -0.65 -5.50 21.34
C GLU A 34 -0.69 -6.81 20.52
N GLU A 35 -1.40 -7.82 20.99
CA GLU A 35 -1.60 -9.10 20.30
C GLU A 35 -2.36 -8.88 18.98
N ASN A 36 -3.48 -8.17 19.01
CA ASN A 36 -4.26 -7.85 17.82
C ASN A 36 -3.45 -7.02 16.79
N MET A 37 -2.70 -6.04 17.25
CA MET A 37 -1.82 -5.26 16.38
C MET A 37 -0.73 -6.10 15.72
N ASN A 38 -0.16 -7.06 16.43
CA ASN A 38 0.84 -7.95 15.86
C ASN A 38 0.24 -8.85 14.79
N GLU A 39 -0.97 -9.36 14.99
CA GLU A 39 -1.69 -10.16 14.01
C GLU A 39 -2.02 -9.36 12.74
N ILE A 40 -2.62 -8.18 12.90
CA ILE A 40 -2.92 -7.27 11.79
C ILE A 40 -1.67 -6.98 10.96
N THR A 41 -0.57 -6.68 11.64
CA THR A 41 0.70 -6.36 10.99
C THR A 41 1.25 -7.52 10.20
N LYS A 42 1.22 -8.73 10.77
CA LYS A 42 1.66 -9.93 10.08
C LYS A 42 0.83 -10.16 8.81
N ASN A 43 -0.47 -9.99 8.89
CA ASN A 43 -1.37 -10.17 7.75
C ASN A 43 -1.11 -9.14 6.66
N ILE A 44 -0.97 -7.87 7.02
CA ILE A 44 -0.62 -6.80 6.07
C ILE A 44 0.75 -7.05 5.44
N SER A 45 1.75 -7.49 6.24
CA SER A 45 3.08 -7.80 5.73
C SER A 45 3.07 -8.95 4.71
N ASN A 46 2.27 -9.99 4.94
CA ASN A 46 2.13 -11.09 4.00
C ASN A 46 1.50 -10.62 2.66
N ILE A 47 0.46 -9.80 2.73
CA ILE A 47 -0.17 -9.25 1.53
C ILE A 47 0.79 -8.28 0.81
N PHE A 48 1.57 -7.49 1.57
CA PHE A 48 2.60 -6.61 1.01
C PHE A 48 3.68 -7.40 0.28
N ALA A 49 4.17 -8.49 0.88
CA ALA A 49 5.14 -9.38 0.26
C ALA A 49 4.66 -9.83 -1.12
N ASP A 50 3.41 -10.26 -1.18
CA ASP A 50 2.77 -10.69 -2.41
C ASP A 50 2.80 -9.64 -3.53
N PHE A 51 2.54 -8.37 -3.22
CA PHE A 51 2.60 -7.28 -4.19
C PHE A 51 4.03 -6.84 -4.51
N ALA A 52 4.85 -6.66 -3.47
CA ALA A 52 6.21 -6.14 -3.64
C ALA A 52 7.11 -7.13 -4.39
N GLU A 53 6.98 -8.44 -4.14
CA GLU A 53 7.73 -9.47 -4.86
C GLU A 53 7.33 -9.59 -6.33
N ALA A 54 6.07 -9.27 -6.66
CA ALA A 54 5.63 -9.23 -8.05
C ALA A 54 6.43 -8.20 -8.87
N PHE A 55 6.83 -7.09 -8.25
CA PHE A 55 7.65 -6.05 -8.87
C PHE A 55 9.15 -6.29 -8.71
N MET A 56 9.60 -6.49 -7.47
CA MET A 56 11.04 -6.57 -7.15
C MET A 56 11.69 -7.85 -7.65
N LYS A 57 10.91 -8.95 -7.77
CA LYS A 57 11.40 -10.33 -8.02
C LYS A 57 12.42 -10.78 -6.97
N LEU A 58 12.36 -10.21 -5.79
CA LEU A 58 13.18 -10.47 -4.62
C LEU A 58 12.29 -10.62 -3.39
N PRO A 59 12.72 -11.34 -2.34
CA PRO A 59 11.97 -11.42 -1.09
C PRO A 59 11.74 -10.02 -0.50
N CYS A 60 10.48 -9.71 -0.24
CA CYS A 60 10.06 -8.42 0.31
C CYS A 60 9.06 -8.64 1.44
N TYR A 61 9.24 -7.94 2.56
CA TYR A 61 8.28 -7.95 3.65
C TYR A 61 8.34 -6.65 4.45
N LEU A 62 7.39 -6.45 5.35
CA LEU A 62 7.38 -5.32 6.27
C LEU A 62 7.85 -5.79 7.65
N THR A 63 8.80 -5.08 8.20
CA THR A 63 9.15 -5.17 9.61
C THR A 63 8.57 -3.99 10.38
N PHE A 64 8.73 -4.01 11.69
CA PHE A 64 7.96 -3.19 12.60
C PHE A 64 8.85 -2.74 13.75
N GLU A 65 9.02 -1.46 13.89
CA GLU A 65 9.80 -0.91 15.00
C GLU A 65 8.98 0.05 15.85
N LYS A 66 9.16 -0.04 17.17
CA LYS A 66 8.69 0.99 18.10
C LYS A 66 9.66 2.15 18.05
N THR A 67 9.17 3.32 17.71
CA THR A 67 9.98 4.54 17.82
C THR A 67 10.32 4.79 19.29
N ILE A 68 11.60 5.07 19.57
CA ILE A 68 12.18 5.14 20.92
C ILE A 68 11.41 6.05 21.89
N ASN A 69 10.78 7.11 21.37
CA ASN A 69 10.06 8.12 22.16
C ASN A 69 8.54 8.13 21.95
N SER A 70 7.99 7.20 21.19
CA SER A 70 6.55 7.16 20.94
C SER A 70 6.02 5.73 21.01
N LYS A 71 4.73 5.61 21.35
CA LYS A 71 4.02 4.33 21.27
C LYS A 71 3.66 3.97 19.82
N ILE A 72 4.12 4.77 18.85
CA ILE A 72 3.83 4.58 17.44
C ILE A 72 4.78 3.54 16.89
N LYS A 73 4.21 2.54 16.27
CA LYS A 73 4.95 1.54 15.50
C LYS A 73 4.97 2.01 14.04
N ILE A 74 6.10 1.89 13.37
CA ILE A 74 6.24 2.21 11.95
C ILE A 74 6.53 0.95 11.16
N PHE A 75 5.95 0.87 9.97
CA PHE A 75 6.27 -0.17 8.99
C PHE A 75 7.53 0.24 8.23
N ILE A 76 8.47 -0.69 8.14
CA ILE A 76 9.73 -0.49 7.43
C ILE A 76 9.87 -1.62 6.41
N PRO A 77 10.08 -1.32 5.12
CA PRO A 77 10.27 -2.36 4.11
C PRO A 77 11.63 -3.04 4.26
N VAL A 78 11.61 -4.35 4.13
CA VAL A 78 12.80 -5.19 4.01
C VAL A 78 12.81 -5.76 2.59
N ILE A 79 13.90 -5.59 1.87
CA ILE A 79 14.07 -6.05 0.50
C ILE A 79 15.39 -6.78 0.42
N ASP A 80 15.37 -8.05 -0.02
CA ASP A 80 16.53 -8.92 -0.09
C ASP A 80 17.26 -8.98 1.26
N ASP A 81 16.49 -9.23 2.33
CA ASP A 81 16.93 -9.31 3.74
C ASP A 81 17.62 -8.04 4.28
N LYS A 82 17.53 -6.92 3.56
CA LYS A 82 18.08 -5.64 3.98
C LYS A 82 16.97 -4.68 4.37
N ILE A 83 17.03 -4.20 5.62
CA ILE A 83 16.09 -3.20 6.13
C ILE A 83 16.35 -1.86 5.42
N ARG A 84 15.28 -1.23 4.94
CA ARG A 84 15.33 0.06 4.22
C ARG A 84 14.74 1.16 5.10
N TYR A 85 15.55 1.65 6.04
CA TYR A 85 15.15 2.75 6.94
C TYR A 85 14.99 4.07 6.22
N ASP A 86 15.78 4.29 5.17
CA ASP A 86 15.83 5.53 4.44
C ASP A 86 15.25 5.35 3.03
N GLN A 87 14.44 6.31 2.60
CA GLN A 87 13.92 6.33 1.24
C GLN A 87 15.02 6.45 0.19
N GLU A 88 16.16 7.08 0.54
CA GLU A 88 17.34 7.22 -0.34
C GLU A 88 18.03 5.89 -0.62
N ALA A 89 17.77 4.86 0.21
CA ALA A 89 18.28 3.51 -0.03
C ALA A 89 17.53 2.75 -1.15
N LEU A 90 16.52 3.38 -1.74
CA LEU A 90 15.71 2.83 -2.84
C LEU A 90 15.83 3.72 -4.07
N SER A 91 15.84 3.12 -5.27
CA SER A 91 15.67 3.88 -6.51
C SER A 91 14.27 4.51 -6.55
N GLU A 92 14.08 5.52 -7.41
CA GLU A 92 12.79 6.20 -7.54
C GLU A 92 11.67 5.21 -7.89
N SER A 93 11.87 4.34 -8.87
CA SER A 93 10.92 3.29 -9.23
C SER A 93 10.61 2.38 -8.04
N GLN A 94 11.63 1.93 -7.29
CA GLN A 94 11.42 1.09 -6.12
C GLN A 94 10.59 1.77 -5.03
N ARG A 95 10.84 3.06 -4.78
CA ARG A 95 10.05 3.85 -3.81
C ARG A 95 8.57 3.89 -4.18
N PHE A 96 8.25 4.21 -5.43
CA PHE A 96 6.87 4.26 -5.89
C PHE A 96 6.18 2.91 -5.77
N PHE A 97 6.84 1.83 -6.18
CA PHE A 97 6.21 0.51 -6.17
C PHE A 97 6.14 -0.13 -4.79
N VAL A 98 7.03 0.22 -3.87
CA VAL A 98 6.89 -0.11 -2.44
C VAL A 98 5.65 0.60 -1.87
N ASP A 99 5.45 1.88 -2.16
CA ASP A 99 4.28 2.64 -1.72
C ASP A 99 2.98 2.07 -2.33
N TYR A 100 2.96 1.75 -3.62
CA TYR A 100 1.80 1.11 -4.26
C TYR A 100 1.49 -0.26 -3.63
N SER A 101 2.50 -1.09 -3.41
CA SER A 101 2.35 -2.38 -2.75
C SER A 101 1.75 -2.24 -1.35
N PHE A 102 2.22 -1.26 -0.59
CA PHE A 102 1.71 -0.98 0.75
C PHE A 102 0.24 -0.53 0.72
N ARG A 103 -0.10 0.43 -0.14
CA ARG A 103 -1.49 0.93 -0.28
C ARG A 103 -2.45 -0.17 -0.73
N MET A 104 -2.05 -0.98 -1.72
CA MET A 104 -2.86 -2.12 -2.18
C MET A 104 -3.03 -3.17 -1.10
N SER A 105 -2.01 -3.37 -0.24
CA SER A 105 -2.09 -4.30 0.89
C SER A 105 -3.10 -3.83 1.93
N ILE A 106 -3.09 -2.55 2.26
CA ILE A 106 -4.08 -1.93 3.16
C ILE A 106 -5.49 -2.09 2.60
N LEU A 107 -5.70 -1.78 1.31
CA LEU A 107 -6.99 -1.94 0.66
C LEU A 107 -7.44 -3.41 0.68
N SER A 108 -6.57 -4.34 0.33
CA SER A 108 -6.88 -5.76 0.28
C SER A 108 -7.15 -6.37 1.66
N TYR A 109 -6.53 -5.82 2.71
CA TYR A 109 -6.73 -6.29 4.08
C TYR A 109 -8.05 -5.79 4.69
N PHE A 110 -8.36 -4.50 4.51
CA PHE A 110 -9.51 -3.87 5.16
C PHE A 110 -10.82 -3.97 4.38
N TYR A 111 -10.76 -4.27 3.08
CA TYR A 111 -11.96 -4.32 2.23
C TYR A 111 -12.15 -5.71 1.64
N GLU A 112 -13.12 -6.44 2.14
CA GLU A 112 -13.55 -7.75 1.60
C GLU A 112 -14.35 -7.60 0.30
N CYS A 113 -14.95 -6.44 0.07
CA CYS A 113 -15.72 -6.12 -1.13
C CYS A 113 -14.81 -5.60 -2.25
N PRO A 114 -15.28 -5.63 -3.51
CA PRO A 114 -14.55 -5.01 -4.61
C PRO A 114 -14.16 -3.57 -4.28
N SER A 115 -12.89 -3.28 -4.35
CA SER A 115 -12.33 -1.95 -4.14
C SER A 115 -11.83 -1.35 -5.46
N PHE A 116 -11.58 -0.04 -5.47
CA PHE A 116 -10.94 0.60 -6.61
C PHE A 116 -9.65 1.29 -6.19
N TYR A 117 -8.69 1.29 -7.09
CA TYR A 117 -7.41 1.98 -6.93
C TYR A 117 -7.19 2.91 -8.11
N ILE A 118 -6.88 4.17 -7.81
CA ILE A 118 -6.57 5.18 -8.83
C ILE A 118 -5.07 5.48 -8.73
N CYS A 119 -4.38 5.35 -9.86
CA CYS A 119 -2.96 5.65 -9.95
C CYS A 119 -2.69 6.58 -11.12
N GLU A 120 -2.11 7.74 -10.82
CA GLU A 120 -1.75 8.72 -11.82
C GLU A 120 -0.33 8.47 -12.31
N THR A 121 -0.18 8.26 -13.61
CA THR A 121 1.10 8.13 -14.33
C THR A 121 2.16 7.29 -13.60
N PRO A 122 1.87 6.01 -13.24
CA PRO A 122 2.83 5.17 -12.54
C PRO A 122 4.10 4.87 -13.38
N ASP A 123 4.02 5.13 -14.67
CA ASP A 123 5.07 4.98 -15.65
C ASP A 123 6.00 6.21 -15.77
N SER A 124 5.69 7.32 -15.12
CA SER A 124 6.44 8.57 -15.28
C SER A 124 7.90 8.49 -14.77
N SER A 125 8.13 7.74 -13.71
CA SER A 125 9.45 7.53 -13.07
C SER A 125 9.89 6.08 -13.12
N LEU A 126 9.31 5.29 -14.03
CA LEU A 126 9.61 3.87 -14.13
C LEU A 126 10.88 3.65 -14.94
N ASP A 127 11.84 2.97 -14.31
CA ASP A 127 13.03 2.49 -14.99
C ASP A 127 12.67 1.39 -15.99
N ILE A 128 13.30 1.41 -17.15
CA ILE A 128 13.05 0.48 -18.24
C ILE A 128 13.20 -1.00 -17.84
N SER A 129 14.08 -1.28 -16.88
CA SER A 129 14.30 -2.63 -16.34
C SER A 129 13.12 -3.19 -15.55
N TYR A 130 12.22 -2.33 -15.10
CA TYR A 130 11.06 -2.70 -14.28
C TYR A 130 9.72 -2.64 -15.03
N GLU A 131 9.66 -2.21 -16.27
CA GLU A 131 8.42 -1.98 -17.01
C GLU A 131 7.47 -3.20 -17.04
N GLU A 132 8.01 -4.38 -17.30
CA GLU A 132 7.22 -5.61 -17.33
C GLU A 132 6.74 -6.03 -15.94
N ASN A 133 7.61 -5.89 -14.93
CA ASN A 133 7.31 -6.25 -13.56
C ASN A 133 6.29 -5.29 -12.94
N ALA A 134 6.32 -4.01 -13.32
CA ALA A 134 5.38 -3.01 -12.87
C ALA A 134 3.93 -3.39 -13.22
N ALA A 135 3.70 -3.98 -14.38
CA ALA A 135 2.38 -4.48 -14.76
C ALA A 135 1.90 -5.61 -13.83
N ASP A 136 2.80 -6.45 -13.32
CA ASP A 136 2.45 -7.61 -12.49
C ASP A 136 1.81 -7.22 -11.16
N ILE A 137 2.25 -6.12 -10.54
CA ILE A 137 1.60 -5.61 -9.32
C ILE A 137 0.11 -5.32 -9.57
N PHE A 138 -0.17 -4.58 -10.64
CA PHE A 138 -1.54 -4.19 -10.97
C PHE A 138 -2.39 -5.40 -11.35
N MET A 139 -1.81 -6.37 -12.07
CA MET A 139 -2.51 -7.62 -12.39
C MET A 139 -2.83 -8.43 -11.13
N LYS A 140 -1.93 -8.42 -10.15
CA LYS A 140 -2.16 -9.10 -8.88
C LYS A 140 -3.32 -8.45 -8.10
N TYR A 141 -3.41 -7.13 -8.10
CA TYR A 141 -4.56 -6.41 -7.53
C TYR A 141 -5.88 -6.76 -8.21
N LEU A 142 -5.85 -7.00 -9.53
CA LEU A 142 -7.01 -7.37 -10.33
C LEU A 142 -7.38 -8.87 -10.29
N THR A 143 -6.63 -9.71 -9.55
CA THR A 143 -7.06 -11.11 -9.32
C THR A 143 -8.35 -11.19 -8.53
N ASN A 144 -8.58 -10.25 -7.62
CA ASN A 144 -9.86 -10.01 -6.98
C ASN A 144 -10.74 -9.15 -7.90
N PRO A 145 -12.07 -9.11 -7.70
CA PRO A 145 -12.97 -8.30 -8.53
C PRO A 145 -12.82 -6.79 -8.26
N ASN A 146 -11.59 -6.30 -8.23
CA ASN A 146 -11.24 -4.92 -8.00
C ASN A 146 -11.23 -4.12 -9.31
N VAL A 147 -11.30 -2.80 -9.20
CA VAL A 147 -11.21 -1.86 -10.31
C VAL A 147 -9.92 -1.06 -10.21
N LEU A 148 -9.19 -1.00 -11.31
CA LEU A 148 -7.97 -0.21 -11.43
C LEU A 148 -8.19 0.90 -12.45
N ILE A 149 -7.88 2.13 -12.06
CA ILE A 149 -7.91 3.30 -12.93
C ILE A 149 -6.48 3.82 -13.02
N LEU A 150 -5.88 3.71 -14.20
CA LEU A 150 -4.54 4.21 -14.48
C LEU A 150 -4.60 5.36 -15.47
N THR A 151 -3.80 6.40 -15.24
CA THR A 151 -3.45 7.36 -16.30
C THR A 151 -2.03 7.08 -16.76
N SER A 152 -1.73 7.35 -18.02
CA SER A 152 -0.39 7.25 -18.59
C SER A 152 -0.16 8.42 -19.54
N ASN A 153 1.06 8.93 -19.55
CA ASN A 153 1.51 9.92 -20.51
C ASN A 153 2.20 9.31 -21.73
N LEU A 154 2.22 7.97 -21.80
CA LEU A 154 2.84 7.18 -22.87
C LEU A 154 4.38 7.30 -22.95
N ASN A 155 5.04 7.84 -21.91
CA ASN A 155 6.50 7.89 -21.89
C ASN A 155 7.11 6.48 -21.90
N ASN A 156 6.44 5.52 -21.23
CA ASN A 156 6.82 4.11 -21.16
C ASN A 156 5.71 3.24 -21.76
N SER A 157 5.71 3.15 -23.10
CA SER A 157 4.67 2.40 -23.81
C SER A 157 4.69 0.90 -23.52
N THR A 158 5.84 0.31 -23.17
CA THR A 158 5.98 -1.10 -22.81
C THR A 158 5.17 -1.44 -21.56
N PHE A 159 5.20 -0.58 -20.52
CA PHE A 159 4.40 -0.75 -19.32
C PHE A 159 2.90 -0.83 -19.64
N ILE A 160 2.37 0.17 -20.35
CA ILE A 160 0.94 0.23 -20.71
C ILE A 160 0.53 -0.95 -21.59
N LYS A 161 1.33 -1.32 -22.58
CA LYS A 161 1.11 -2.51 -23.42
C LYS A 161 1.09 -3.78 -22.59
N SER A 162 2.00 -3.92 -21.63
CA SER A 162 2.04 -5.06 -20.72
C SER A 162 0.79 -5.15 -19.85
N VAL A 163 0.33 -4.02 -19.29
CA VAL A 163 -0.93 -3.96 -18.54
C VAL A 163 -2.11 -4.39 -19.41
N LEU A 164 -2.22 -3.84 -20.61
CA LEU A 164 -3.33 -4.13 -21.51
C LEU A 164 -3.33 -5.59 -22.00
N ASN A 165 -2.16 -6.16 -22.29
CA ASN A 165 -2.05 -7.55 -22.70
C ASN A 165 -2.44 -8.53 -21.61
N LYS A 166 -2.12 -8.21 -20.35
CA LYS A 166 -2.39 -9.08 -19.20
C LYS A 166 -3.83 -8.91 -18.66
N ALA A 167 -4.45 -7.76 -18.86
CA ALA A 167 -5.78 -7.45 -18.32
C ALA A 167 -6.89 -8.17 -19.11
N LYS A 168 -7.71 -8.97 -18.39
CA LYS A 168 -8.83 -9.71 -18.98
C LYS A 168 -10.00 -8.81 -19.41
N LYS A 169 -10.24 -7.75 -18.64
CA LYS A 169 -11.27 -6.74 -18.94
C LYS A 169 -10.61 -5.37 -18.88
N LYS A 170 -10.70 -4.64 -19.95
CA LYS A 170 -10.02 -3.37 -20.13
C LYS A 170 -10.89 -2.37 -20.87
N LYS A 171 -10.72 -1.09 -20.56
CA LYS A 171 -11.30 0.02 -21.31
C LYS A 171 -10.29 1.16 -21.34
N VAL A 172 -10.01 1.66 -22.53
CA VAL A 172 -9.10 2.80 -22.70
C VAL A 172 -9.91 4.04 -23.06
N LEU A 173 -9.56 5.15 -22.43
CA LEU A 173 -10.05 6.47 -22.77
C LEU A 173 -8.88 7.31 -23.30
N ASN A 174 -8.90 7.57 -24.60
CA ASN A 174 -7.90 8.39 -25.25
C ASN A 174 -8.18 9.89 -25.04
N LEU A 175 -7.50 10.49 -24.07
CA LEU A 175 -7.68 11.89 -23.71
C LEU A 175 -7.26 12.85 -24.84
N LEU A 176 -6.41 12.42 -25.78
CA LEU A 176 -6.06 13.23 -26.97
C LEU A 176 -7.26 13.49 -27.88
N LYS A 177 -8.27 12.62 -27.85
CA LYS A 177 -9.51 12.80 -28.62
C LYS A 177 -10.53 13.70 -27.92
N TYR A 178 -10.52 13.73 -26.60
CA TYR A 178 -11.57 14.42 -25.82
C TYR A 178 -11.09 15.72 -25.18
N GLY A 179 -9.76 15.90 -25.04
CA GLY A 179 -9.16 17.06 -24.40
C GLY A 179 -8.79 18.19 -25.37
N LYS A 180 -8.47 19.35 -24.79
CA LYS A 180 -7.81 20.44 -25.52
C LYS A 180 -6.33 20.10 -25.68
N VAL A 181 -5.97 19.57 -26.82
CA VAL A 181 -4.58 19.16 -27.13
C VAL A 181 -3.82 20.34 -27.72
N SER A 182 -2.58 20.55 -27.28
CA SER A 182 -1.70 21.56 -27.87
C SER A 182 -1.36 21.21 -29.32
N LEU A 183 -0.98 22.20 -30.11
CA LEU A 183 -0.54 21.97 -31.51
C LEU A 183 0.68 21.04 -31.56
N VAL A 184 1.58 21.11 -30.59
CA VAL A 184 2.76 20.24 -30.48
C VAL A 184 2.32 18.78 -30.34
N GLN A 185 1.42 18.49 -29.39
CA GLN A 185 0.92 17.13 -29.17
C GLN A 185 0.13 16.60 -30.38
N ARG A 186 -0.70 17.45 -31.00
CA ARG A 186 -1.51 17.07 -32.17
C ARG A 186 -0.66 16.66 -33.37
N ASN A 187 0.49 17.31 -33.57
CA ASN A 187 1.39 17.05 -34.67
C ASN A 187 2.50 16.08 -34.36
N HIS A 188 2.51 15.50 -33.16
CA HIS A 188 3.55 14.57 -32.76
C HIS A 188 3.26 13.15 -33.28
N GLU A 189 3.96 12.76 -34.36
CA GLU A 189 3.69 11.51 -35.08
C GLU A 189 3.78 10.26 -34.18
N MET A 190 4.84 10.14 -33.38
CA MET A 190 5.02 9.00 -32.49
C MET A 190 3.90 8.88 -31.45
N LEU A 191 3.49 10.00 -30.84
CA LEU A 191 2.38 10.02 -29.89
C LEU A 191 1.07 9.54 -30.53
N ASN A 192 0.80 10.00 -31.75
CA ASN A 192 -0.38 9.60 -32.51
C ASN A 192 -0.33 8.10 -32.89
N MET A 193 0.85 7.60 -33.25
CA MET A 193 1.07 6.17 -33.57
C MET A 193 0.82 5.30 -32.34
N LEU A 194 1.46 5.60 -31.21
CA LEU A 194 1.31 4.86 -29.96
C LEU A 194 -0.15 4.89 -29.45
N SER A 195 -0.79 6.03 -29.57
CA SER A 195 -2.19 6.18 -29.18
C SER A 195 -3.13 5.28 -30.00
N ARG A 196 -2.91 5.14 -31.30
CA ARG A 196 -3.68 4.22 -32.16
C ARG A 196 -3.42 2.77 -31.82
N GLU A 197 -2.16 2.40 -31.65
CA GLU A 197 -1.75 1.03 -31.29
C GLU A 197 -2.42 0.58 -29.99
N ILE A 198 -2.45 1.46 -28.96
CA ILE A 198 -3.11 1.17 -27.69
C ILE A 198 -4.63 1.01 -27.83
N GLU A 199 -5.26 1.81 -28.68
CA GLU A 199 -6.69 1.65 -28.96
C GLU A 199 -7.01 0.34 -29.68
N GLU A 200 -6.17 -0.07 -30.63
CA GLU A 200 -6.31 -1.34 -31.35
C GLU A 200 -6.23 -2.53 -30.39
N MET A 201 -5.27 -2.51 -29.46
CA MET A 201 -5.14 -3.56 -28.41
C MET A 201 -6.35 -3.70 -27.49
N CYS A 202 -7.27 -2.72 -27.48
CA CYS A 202 -8.48 -2.78 -26.65
C CYS A 202 -9.71 -3.27 -27.41
N ASN A 203 -9.64 -3.33 -28.74
CA ASN A 203 -10.73 -3.79 -29.59
C ASN A 203 -10.60 -5.28 -29.93
N GLU A 204 -9.50 -5.89 -29.58
CA GLU A 204 -9.27 -7.33 -29.62
C GLU A 204 -9.72 -8.01 -28.30
#